data_16c7b17eec35563742bf28e09c5b433b
#
_entry.id   16c7b17eec35563742bf28e09c5b433b
#
_cell.length_a   1.000
_cell.length_b   1.000
_cell.length_c   1.000
_cell.angle_alpha   90.00
_cell.angle_beta   90.00
_cell.angle_gamma   90.00
#
_symmetry.space_group_name_H-M   'P 1'
#
loop_
_entity.id
_entity.type
_entity.pdbx_description
1 polymer ?
#
loop_
_entity_poly.entity_id
_entity_poly.type
_entity_poly.pdbx_seq_one_letter_code
_entity_poly.pdbx_strand_id
1 'polypeptide(L)'
;MDYNALKAEVEQKTAQTLEVLRNEYAGLRTGRASTHLLDGVRVPAYGSDMPISQLATVSAPDNQSLSVTVWDINNAGVVEKAIRDSGLGLNPMTAGGVIRLNLPPLTEERRKELTKVAGKYAEEAKISIRNIRQDAMNKIKRAVTDKEISEDDQRKYEDDIQKLFDSRGAEVDAIAKQKEADIMSV
;
A
#
# COMPACT_ATOMS: atom_id res chain seq x y z
N MET A 1 -16.28 23.02 -19.89
CA MET A 1 -15.53 22.15 -18.95
C MET A 1 -15.79 22.58 -17.52
N ASP A 2 -16.13 21.67 -16.67
CA ASP A 2 -16.24 21.92 -15.23
C ASP A 2 -14.86 21.64 -14.56
N TYR A 3 -14.14 22.71 -14.27
CA TYR A 3 -12.81 22.59 -13.63
C TYR A 3 -12.89 22.00 -12.22
N ASN A 4 -13.91 22.35 -11.45
CA ASN A 4 -14.06 21.80 -10.10
C ASN A 4 -14.28 20.30 -10.13
N ALA A 5 -15.03 19.80 -11.12
CA ALA A 5 -15.21 18.35 -11.32
C ALA A 5 -13.90 17.68 -11.74
N LEU A 6 -13.12 18.29 -12.62
CA LEU A 6 -11.81 17.79 -13.02
C LEU A 6 -10.85 17.73 -11.84
N LYS A 7 -10.80 18.77 -11.03
CA LYS A 7 -9.94 18.82 -9.84
C LYS A 7 -10.33 17.74 -8.83
N ALA A 8 -11.63 17.56 -8.58
CA ALA A 8 -12.12 16.50 -7.67
C ALA A 8 -11.73 15.10 -8.18
N GLU A 9 -11.84 14.86 -9.49
CA GLU A 9 -11.41 13.60 -10.11
C GLU A 9 -9.92 13.35 -9.92
N VAL A 10 -9.09 14.37 -10.14
CA VAL A 10 -7.62 14.28 -9.95
C VAL A 10 -7.27 14.02 -8.49
N GLU A 11 -7.92 14.73 -7.56
CA GLU A 11 -7.73 14.52 -6.13
C GLU A 11 -8.06 13.07 -5.73
N GLN A 12 -9.17 12.53 -6.23
CA GLN A 12 -9.59 11.16 -5.93
C GLN A 12 -8.62 10.13 -6.52
N LYS A 13 -8.24 10.28 -7.78
CA LYS A 13 -7.34 9.34 -8.47
C LYS A 13 -5.95 9.33 -7.84
N THR A 14 -5.41 10.49 -7.51
CA THR A 14 -4.10 10.59 -6.87
C THR A 14 -4.13 10.09 -5.42
N ALA A 15 -5.20 10.34 -4.69
CA ALA A 15 -5.39 9.78 -3.35
C ALA A 15 -5.44 8.25 -3.39
N GLN A 16 -6.11 7.68 -4.39
CA GLN A 16 -6.16 6.23 -4.60
C GLN A 16 -4.77 5.65 -4.91
N THR A 17 -3.97 6.35 -5.70
CA THR A 17 -2.59 5.94 -5.99
C THR A 17 -1.75 5.88 -4.71
N LEU A 18 -1.90 6.86 -3.82
CA LEU A 18 -1.22 6.86 -2.52
C LEU A 18 -1.71 5.71 -1.63
N GLU A 19 -3.00 5.42 -1.64
CA GLU A 19 -3.59 4.30 -0.90
C GLU A 19 -3.01 2.96 -1.36
N VAL A 20 -2.92 2.74 -2.68
CA VAL A 20 -2.32 1.54 -3.26
C VAL A 20 -0.86 1.41 -2.79
N LEU A 21 -0.08 2.49 -2.83
CA LEU A 21 1.30 2.48 -2.34
C LEU A 21 1.39 2.12 -0.86
N ARG A 22 0.54 2.71 -0.03
CA ARG A 22 0.51 2.38 1.41
C ARG A 22 0.15 0.93 1.65
N ASN A 23 -0.81 0.39 0.91
CA ASN A 23 -1.21 -1.02 1.02
C ASN A 23 -0.10 -1.97 0.57
N GLU A 24 0.59 -1.67 -0.53
CA GLU A 24 1.74 -2.44 -0.98
C GLU A 24 2.86 -2.42 0.06
N TYR A 25 3.13 -1.26 0.66
CA TYR A 25 4.13 -1.12 1.71
C TYR A 25 3.75 -1.82 3.01
N ALA A 26 2.47 -1.87 3.36
CA ALA A 26 2.01 -2.59 4.54
C ALA A 26 2.35 -4.08 4.47
N GLY A 27 2.37 -4.66 3.25
CA GLY A 27 2.76 -6.04 3.01
C GLY A 27 4.27 -6.29 2.96
N LEU A 28 5.09 -5.25 2.96
CA LEU A 28 6.55 -5.40 2.98
C LEU A 28 7.06 -5.50 4.42
N ARG A 29 7.87 -6.51 4.67
CA ARG A 29 8.49 -6.70 5.97
C ARG A 29 9.51 -5.60 6.27
N THR A 30 9.48 -5.12 7.52
CA THR A 30 10.48 -4.18 8.07
C THR A 30 11.24 -4.85 9.22
N GLY A 31 12.12 -4.13 9.87
CA GLY A 31 12.82 -4.59 11.08
C GLY A 31 11.90 -4.77 12.29
N ARG A 32 10.61 -4.35 12.20
CA ARG A 32 9.63 -4.47 13.28
C ARG A 32 8.47 -5.36 12.87
N ALA A 33 7.91 -6.07 13.84
CA ALA A 33 6.67 -6.80 13.64
C ALA A 33 5.51 -5.83 13.37
N SER A 34 4.74 -6.11 12.33
CA SER A 34 3.55 -5.35 11.98
C SER A 34 2.36 -6.29 11.81
N THR A 35 1.24 -5.93 12.39
CA THR A 35 -0.01 -6.68 12.24
C THR A 35 -0.49 -6.68 10.78
N HIS A 36 -0.05 -5.72 9.97
CA HIS A 36 -0.39 -5.62 8.55
C HIS A 36 0.39 -6.59 7.66
N LEU A 37 1.41 -7.26 8.18
CA LEU A 37 2.22 -8.21 7.42
C LEU A 37 1.39 -9.33 6.80
N LEU A 38 0.31 -9.71 7.46
CA LEU A 38 -0.57 -10.80 7.04
C LEU A 38 -1.79 -10.32 6.20
N ASP A 39 -1.90 -9.04 5.90
CA ASP A 39 -3.08 -8.48 5.20
C ASP A 39 -3.30 -9.10 3.81
N GLY A 40 -2.22 -9.50 3.13
CA GLY A 40 -2.30 -10.14 1.82
C GLY A 40 -2.57 -11.64 1.85
N VAL A 41 -2.61 -12.27 3.03
CA VAL A 41 -2.82 -13.71 3.16
C VAL A 41 -4.29 -14.03 3.03
N ARG A 42 -4.62 -14.94 2.10
CA ARG A 42 -5.98 -15.41 1.86
C ARG A 42 -6.15 -16.82 2.42
N VAL A 43 -7.23 -17.01 3.15
CA VAL A 43 -7.54 -18.27 3.83
C VAL A 43 -8.81 -18.87 3.22
N PRO A 44 -8.78 -20.12 2.71
CA PRO A 44 -10.00 -20.79 2.27
C PRO A 44 -10.83 -21.19 3.48
N ALA A 45 -11.94 -20.50 3.71
CA ALA A 45 -12.85 -20.74 4.82
C ALA A 45 -14.29 -20.46 4.39
N TYR A 46 -15.22 -21.25 4.90
CA TYR A 46 -16.65 -21.11 4.62
C TYR A 46 -16.99 -21.04 3.13
N GLY A 47 -16.24 -21.79 2.30
CA GLY A 47 -16.47 -21.87 0.86
C GLY A 47 -15.93 -20.72 0.04
N SER A 48 -15.18 -19.79 0.61
CA SER A 48 -14.57 -18.68 -0.11
C SER A 48 -13.18 -18.34 0.45
N ASP A 49 -12.38 -17.60 -0.34
CA ASP A 49 -11.12 -17.07 0.13
C ASP A 49 -11.36 -15.80 0.94
N MET A 50 -10.94 -15.80 2.20
CA MET A 50 -11.17 -14.72 3.14
C MET A 50 -9.83 -14.13 3.65
N PRO A 51 -9.77 -12.82 3.89
CA PRO A 51 -8.61 -12.26 4.58
C PRO A 51 -8.57 -12.73 6.05
N ILE A 52 -7.36 -12.85 6.61
CA ILE A 52 -7.19 -13.31 8.00
C ILE A 52 -7.96 -12.42 8.99
N SER A 53 -8.06 -11.12 8.71
CA SER A 53 -8.78 -10.17 9.57
C SER A 53 -10.26 -10.50 9.78
N GLN A 54 -10.86 -11.30 8.91
CA GLN A 54 -12.25 -11.77 9.05
C GLN A 54 -12.37 -13.09 9.81
N LEU A 55 -11.26 -13.72 10.16
CA LEU A 55 -11.21 -15.03 10.83
C LEU A 55 -10.51 -14.98 12.18
N ALA A 56 -9.71 -13.95 12.43
CA ALA A 56 -8.83 -13.88 13.59
C ALA A 56 -8.46 -12.45 13.94
N THR A 57 -7.98 -12.29 15.17
CA THR A 57 -7.33 -11.06 15.63
C THR A 57 -5.82 -11.22 15.57
N VAL A 58 -5.15 -10.31 14.86
CA VAL A 58 -3.69 -10.29 14.74
C VAL A 58 -3.13 -9.22 15.68
N SER A 59 -2.16 -9.61 16.49
CA SER A 59 -1.46 -8.70 17.41
C SER A 59 0.05 -8.90 17.32
N ALA A 60 0.81 -7.89 17.73
CA ALA A 60 2.27 -7.92 17.80
C ALA A 60 2.68 -7.77 19.27
N PRO A 61 2.84 -8.89 20.03
CA PRO A 61 3.20 -8.82 21.45
C PRO A 61 4.58 -8.22 21.68
N ASP A 62 5.49 -8.33 20.71
CA ASP A 62 6.80 -7.70 20.71
C ASP A 62 7.27 -7.36 19.28
N ASN A 63 8.47 -6.81 19.14
CA ASN A 63 9.01 -6.39 17.83
C ASN A 63 9.39 -7.52 16.89
N GLN A 64 9.42 -8.76 17.38
CA GLN A 64 9.92 -9.92 16.63
C GLN A 64 8.91 -11.06 16.54
N SER A 65 7.68 -10.85 16.98
CA SER A 65 6.65 -11.87 16.92
C SER A 65 5.29 -11.31 16.61
N LEU A 66 4.46 -12.17 15.99
CA LEU A 66 3.05 -11.92 15.78
C LEU A 66 2.25 -13.03 16.46
N SER A 67 1.05 -12.69 16.92
CA SER A 67 0.10 -13.63 17.48
C SER A 67 -1.21 -13.52 16.73
N VAL A 68 -1.71 -14.63 16.21
CA VAL A 68 -2.98 -14.74 15.50
C VAL A 68 -3.93 -15.57 16.34
N THR A 69 -4.95 -14.95 16.90
CA THR A 69 -5.98 -15.62 17.68
C THR A 69 -7.21 -15.84 16.82
N VAL A 70 -7.45 -17.08 16.43
CA VAL A 70 -8.65 -17.41 15.62
C VAL A 70 -9.90 -17.35 16.48
N TRP A 71 -10.98 -16.82 15.91
CA TRP A 71 -12.25 -16.71 16.60
C TRP A 71 -12.97 -18.06 16.70
N ASP A 72 -12.78 -18.91 15.68
CA ASP A 72 -13.26 -20.29 15.66
C ASP A 72 -12.06 -21.23 15.61
N ILE A 73 -11.87 -22.02 16.64
CA ILE A 73 -10.74 -22.94 16.77
C ILE A 73 -10.65 -23.94 15.60
N ASN A 74 -11.79 -24.25 14.98
CA ASN A 74 -11.82 -25.15 13.82
C ASN A 74 -11.11 -24.56 12.60
N ASN A 75 -10.90 -23.25 12.57
CA ASN A 75 -10.18 -22.55 11.49
C ASN A 75 -8.67 -22.47 11.74
N ALA A 76 -8.18 -22.86 12.90
CA ALA A 76 -6.75 -22.74 13.25
C ALA A 76 -5.85 -23.45 12.25
N GLY A 77 -6.22 -24.65 11.82
CA GLY A 77 -5.42 -25.44 10.87
C GLY A 77 -5.34 -24.80 9.48
N VAL A 78 -6.45 -24.29 8.95
CA VAL A 78 -6.47 -23.63 7.63
C VAL A 78 -5.77 -22.28 7.64
N VAL A 79 -5.88 -21.54 8.73
CA VAL A 79 -5.16 -20.26 8.90
C VAL A 79 -3.66 -20.52 9.01
N GLU A 80 -3.24 -21.48 9.80
CA GLU A 80 -1.83 -21.88 9.92
C GLU A 80 -1.24 -22.27 8.56
N LYS A 81 -1.93 -23.12 7.82
CA LYS A 81 -1.49 -23.55 6.49
C LYS A 81 -1.38 -22.38 5.51
N ALA A 82 -2.36 -21.49 5.51
CA ALA A 82 -2.35 -20.31 4.64
C ALA A 82 -1.16 -19.40 4.94
N ILE A 83 -0.81 -19.21 6.20
CA ILE A 83 0.38 -18.45 6.62
C ILE A 83 1.66 -19.15 6.18
N ARG A 84 1.76 -20.45 6.37
CA ARG A 84 2.92 -21.24 5.96
C ARG A 84 3.15 -21.18 4.46
N ASP A 85 2.09 -21.28 3.68
CA ASP A 85 2.14 -21.32 2.22
C ASP A 85 2.15 -19.92 1.56
N SER A 86 2.11 -18.84 2.36
CA SER A 86 2.00 -17.47 1.87
C SER A 86 3.24 -16.93 1.15
N GLY A 87 4.37 -17.62 1.26
CA GLY A 87 5.65 -17.15 0.71
C GLY A 87 6.35 -16.09 1.55
N LEU A 88 5.82 -15.77 2.74
CA LEU A 88 6.44 -14.79 3.66
C LEU A 88 7.61 -15.37 4.48
N GLY A 89 7.86 -16.67 4.35
CA GLY A 89 8.96 -17.33 5.10
C GLY A 89 8.70 -17.45 6.60
N LEU A 90 7.44 -17.50 7.01
CA LEU A 90 7.03 -17.58 8.40
C LEU A 90 6.76 -19.04 8.80
N ASN A 91 7.20 -19.40 9.99
CA ASN A 91 6.96 -20.72 10.58
C ASN A 91 5.93 -20.59 11.71
N PRO A 92 4.64 -20.86 11.44
CA PRO A 92 3.61 -20.77 12.46
C PRO A 92 3.71 -21.93 13.45
N MET A 93 3.49 -21.61 14.73
CA MET A 93 3.35 -22.57 15.80
C MET A 93 1.96 -22.42 16.42
N THR A 94 1.15 -23.44 16.31
CA THR A 94 -0.24 -23.41 16.77
C THR A 94 -0.37 -24.13 18.09
N ALA A 95 -1.00 -23.46 19.06
CA ALA A 95 -1.40 -24.02 20.34
C ALA A 95 -2.85 -23.62 20.63
N GLY A 96 -3.76 -24.58 20.49
CA GLY A 96 -5.20 -24.30 20.60
C GLY A 96 -5.67 -23.35 19.50
N GLY A 97 -6.28 -22.25 19.89
CA GLY A 97 -6.75 -21.20 18.96
C GLY A 97 -5.75 -20.07 18.70
N VAL A 98 -4.50 -20.21 19.17
CA VAL A 98 -3.48 -19.16 19.02
C VAL A 98 -2.35 -19.67 18.13
N ILE A 99 -2.05 -18.91 17.09
CA ILE A 99 -0.93 -19.17 16.17
C ILE A 99 0.13 -18.13 16.44
N ARG A 100 1.33 -18.57 16.81
CA ARG A 100 2.48 -17.70 17.05
C ARG A 100 3.43 -17.73 15.87
N LEU A 101 3.90 -16.55 15.49
CA LEU A 101 4.84 -16.36 14.39
C LEU A 101 6.08 -15.66 14.94
N ASN A 102 7.22 -16.34 14.88
CA ASN A 102 8.50 -15.72 15.18
C ASN A 102 9.05 -15.11 13.89
N LEU A 103 9.42 -13.84 13.94
CA LEU A 103 10.00 -13.11 12.83
C LEU A 103 11.52 -13.11 13.02
N PRO A 104 12.29 -13.92 12.27
CA PRO A 104 13.74 -13.85 12.36
C PRO A 104 14.24 -12.47 11.91
N PRO A 105 15.36 -11.96 12.45
CA PRO A 105 15.93 -10.69 12.02
C PRO A 105 16.18 -10.69 10.51
N LEU A 106 15.96 -9.55 9.87
CA LEU A 106 16.27 -9.39 8.46
C LEU A 106 17.78 -9.39 8.25
N THR A 107 18.25 -10.19 7.29
CA THR A 107 19.63 -10.13 6.83
C THR A 107 19.88 -8.83 6.06
N GLU A 108 21.14 -8.40 5.99
CA GLU A 108 21.50 -7.23 5.19
C GLU A 108 21.13 -7.39 3.72
N GLU A 109 21.34 -8.58 3.17
CA GLU A 109 20.95 -8.90 1.78
C GLU A 109 19.44 -8.78 1.59
N ARG A 110 18.64 -9.30 2.52
CA ARG A 110 17.19 -9.22 2.44
C ARG A 110 16.70 -7.78 2.56
N ARG A 111 17.32 -6.96 3.40
CA ARG A 111 17.01 -5.52 3.50
C ARG A 111 17.25 -4.80 2.19
N LYS A 112 18.36 -5.10 1.52
CA LYS A 112 18.67 -4.52 0.19
C LYS A 112 17.62 -4.91 -0.85
N GLU A 113 17.20 -6.18 -0.87
CA GLU A 113 16.12 -6.62 -1.76
C GLU A 113 14.80 -5.90 -1.48
N LEU A 114 14.42 -5.80 -0.22
CA LEU A 114 13.19 -5.10 0.18
C LEU A 114 13.23 -3.62 -0.16
N THR A 115 14.39 -2.96 -0.01
CA THR A 115 14.57 -1.57 -0.39
C THR A 115 14.38 -1.38 -1.90
N LYS A 116 14.87 -2.32 -2.72
CA LYS A 116 14.64 -2.30 -4.17
C LYS A 116 13.16 -2.45 -4.52
N VAL A 117 12.47 -3.37 -3.87
CA VAL A 117 11.03 -3.57 -4.07
C VAL A 117 10.24 -2.33 -3.66
N ALA A 118 10.59 -1.74 -2.51
CA ALA A 118 9.97 -0.49 -2.06
C ALA A 118 10.19 0.64 -3.07
N GLY A 119 11.39 0.77 -3.62
CA GLY A 119 11.71 1.75 -4.68
C GLY A 119 10.91 1.53 -5.94
N LYS A 120 10.69 0.27 -6.33
CA LYS A 120 9.86 -0.07 -7.48
C LYS A 120 8.41 0.37 -7.28
N TYR A 121 7.83 0.08 -6.13
CA TYR A 121 6.46 0.51 -5.82
C TYR A 121 6.31 2.04 -5.83
N ALA A 122 7.29 2.75 -5.26
CA ALA A 122 7.29 4.20 -5.29
C ALA A 122 7.37 4.76 -6.73
N GLU A 123 8.20 4.16 -7.58
CA GLU A 123 8.31 4.57 -8.99
C GLU A 123 7.01 4.29 -9.75
N GLU A 124 6.37 3.15 -9.53
CA GLU A 124 5.06 2.84 -10.12
C GLU A 124 4.00 3.87 -9.70
N ALA A 125 4.00 4.29 -8.44
CA ALA A 125 3.11 5.34 -7.95
C ALA A 125 3.37 6.69 -8.66
N LYS A 126 4.63 7.06 -8.84
CA LYS A 126 5.02 8.28 -9.56
C LYS A 126 4.58 8.24 -11.01
N ILE A 127 4.74 7.11 -11.69
CA ILE A 127 4.28 6.92 -13.06
C ILE A 127 2.77 7.09 -13.16
N SER A 128 2.02 6.50 -12.23
CA SER A 128 0.57 6.66 -12.17
C SER A 128 0.16 8.12 -12.01
N ILE A 129 0.83 8.86 -11.12
CA ILE A 129 0.58 10.29 -10.91
C ILE A 129 0.89 11.10 -12.16
N ARG A 130 1.99 10.81 -12.86
CA ARG A 130 2.32 11.47 -14.15
C ARG A 130 1.24 11.23 -15.19
N ASN A 131 0.73 10.02 -15.29
CA ASN A 131 -0.33 9.69 -16.25
C ASN A 131 -1.62 10.45 -15.93
N ILE A 132 -1.99 10.53 -14.67
CA ILE A 132 -3.16 11.30 -14.23
C ILE A 132 -2.97 12.79 -14.57
N ARG A 133 -1.77 13.31 -14.34
CA ARG A 133 -1.41 14.69 -14.68
C ARG A 133 -1.54 14.94 -16.18
N GLN A 134 -0.98 14.06 -17.00
CA GLN A 134 -1.01 14.20 -18.44
C GLN A 134 -2.46 14.22 -18.97
N ASP A 135 -3.30 13.34 -18.47
CA ASP A 135 -4.71 13.29 -18.84
C ASP A 135 -5.43 14.57 -18.44
N ALA A 136 -5.18 15.09 -17.24
CA ALA A 136 -5.79 16.34 -16.78
C ALA A 136 -5.35 17.53 -17.61
N MET A 137 -4.04 17.65 -17.91
CA MET A 137 -3.51 18.72 -18.74
C MET A 137 -4.06 18.67 -20.17
N ASN A 138 -4.21 17.47 -20.71
CA ASN A 138 -4.82 17.28 -22.05
C ASN A 138 -6.30 17.72 -22.08
N LYS A 139 -7.05 17.43 -21.02
CA LYS A 139 -8.45 17.88 -20.90
C LYS A 139 -8.55 19.41 -20.87
N ILE A 140 -7.65 20.08 -20.14
CA ILE A 140 -7.61 21.55 -20.09
C ILE A 140 -7.25 22.11 -21.47
N LYS A 141 -6.26 21.57 -22.14
CA LYS A 141 -5.87 22.01 -23.50
C LYS A 141 -7.00 21.84 -24.50
N ARG A 142 -7.71 20.71 -24.45
CA ARG A 142 -8.88 20.47 -25.31
C ARG A 142 -9.97 21.50 -25.07
N ALA A 143 -10.21 21.85 -23.81
CA ALA A 143 -11.22 22.86 -23.47
C ALA A 143 -10.89 24.23 -24.06
N VAL A 144 -9.64 24.62 -24.17
CA VAL A 144 -9.19 25.84 -24.87
C VAL A 144 -9.44 25.72 -26.36
N THR A 145 -9.05 24.61 -26.97
CA THR A 145 -9.26 24.35 -28.40
C THR A 145 -10.74 24.40 -28.75
N ASP A 146 -11.60 23.84 -27.92
CA ASP A 146 -13.05 23.84 -28.10
C ASP A 146 -13.72 25.14 -27.67
N LYS A 147 -12.92 26.15 -27.29
CA LYS A 147 -13.39 27.47 -26.86
C LYS A 147 -14.33 27.45 -25.65
N GLU A 148 -14.22 26.44 -24.80
CA GLU A 148 -14.96 26.35 -23.55
C GLU A 148 -14.35 27.21 -22.44
N ILE A 149 -13.04 27.42 -22.47
CA ILE A 149 -12.28 28.25 -21.54
C ILE A 149 -11.30 29.16 -22.31
N SER A 150 -10.84 30.23 -21.67
CA SER A 150 -9.82 31.13 -22.20
C SER A 150 -8.41 30.61 -21.96
N GLU A 151 -7.42 31.20 -22.65
CA GLU A 151 -6.01 30.93 -22.38
C GLU A 151 -5.59 31.36 -20.96
N ASP A 152 -6.19 32.45 -20.45
CA ASP A 152 -5.94 32.89 -19.09
C ASP A 152 -6.48 31.87 -18.07
N ASP A 153 -7.68 31.32 -18.32
CA ASP A 153 -8.21 30.22 -17.49
C ASP A 153 -7.33 28.99 -17.55
N GLN A 154 -6.81 28.65 -18.73
CA GLN A 154 -5.87 27.53 -18.89
C GLN A 154 -4.67 27.68 -17.96
N ARG A 155 -4.01 28.83 -17.97
CA ARG A 155 -2.84 29.07 -17.10
C ARG A 155 -3.20 28.93 -15.63
N LYS A 156 -4.30 29.51 -15.22
CA LYS A 156 -4.79 29.45 -13.85
C LYS A 156 -5.07 28.01 -13.42
N TYR A 157 -5.77 27.24 -14.25
CA TYR A 157 -6.11 25.85 -13.94
C TYR A 157 -4.89 24.93 -13.95
N GLU A 158 -3.99 25.10 -14.92
CA GLU A 158 -2.75 24.33 -14.98
C GLU A 158 -1.86 24.61 -13.77
N ASP A 159 -1.75 25.87 -13.33
CA ASP A 159 -0.98 26.23 -12.16
C ASP A 159 -1.57 25.62 -10.86
N ASP A 160 -2.88 25.71 -10.72
CA ASP A 160 -3.59 25.18 -9.56
C ASP A 160 -3.44 23.66 -9.48
N ILE A 161 -3.65 22.98 -10.60
CA ILE A 161 -3.57 21.51 -10.65
C ILE A 161 -2.11 21.03 -10.50
N GLN A 162 -1.13 21.79 -10.99
CA GLN A 162 0.28 21.46 -10.83
C GLN A 162 0.70 21.47 -9.35
N LYS A 163 0.17 22.40 -8.58
CA LYS A 163 0.42 22.42 -7.12
C LYS A 163 -0.10 21.17 -6.44
N LEU A 164 -1.24 20.66 -6.87
CA LEU A 164 -1.79 19.40 -6.37
C LEU A 164 -0.86 18.23 -6.69
N PHE A 165 -0.36 18.15 -7.92
CA PHE A 165 0.56 17.09 -8.33
C PHE A 165 1.89 17.17 -7.61
N ASP A 166 2.43 18.38 -7.40
CA ASP A 166 3.66 18.58 -6.62
C ASP A 166 3.49 18.10 -5.18
N SER A 167 2.35 18.40 -4.57
CA SER A 167 2.01 17.93 -3.22
C SER A 167 1.90 16.40 -3.17
N ARG A 168 1.25 15.78 -4.15
CA ARG A 168 1.14 14.32 -4.20
C ARG A 168 2.49 13.63 -4.42
N GLY A 169 3.33 14.20 -5.27
CA GLY A 169 4.70 13.70 -5.47
C GLY A 169 5.53 13.77 -4.20
N ALA A 170 5.43 14.86 -3.45
CA ALA A 170 6.09 15.00 -2.15
C ALA A 170 5.58 13.97 -1.12
N GLU A 171 4.29 13.65 -1.14
CA GLU A 171 3.72 12.60 -0.28
C GLU A 171 4.28 11.22 -0.64
N VAL A 172 4.42 10.89 -1.93
CA VAL A 172 5.05 9.64 -2.38
C VAL A 172 6.48 9.55 -1.85
N ASP A 173 7.25 10.61 -2.00
CA ASP A 173 8.65 10.64 -1.54
C ASP A 173 8.74 10.49 -0.02
N ALA A 174 7.85 11.11 0.73
CA ALA A 174 7.82 10.98 2.19
C ALA A 174 7.47 9.57 2.64
N ILE A 175 6.48 8.94 2.01
CA ILE A 175 6.06 7.56 2.28
C ILE A 175 7.22 6.60 1.96
N ALA A 176 7.87 6.78 0.81
CA ALA A 176 9.00 5.95 0.38
C ALA A 176 10.20 6.08 1.32
N LYS A 177 10.54 7.29 1.71
CA LYS A 177 11.66 7.56 2.64
C LYS A 177 11.41 6.92 4.01
N GLN A 178 10.20 7.03 4.52
CA GLN A 178 9.83 6.42 5.81
C GLN A 178 9.92 4.90 5.74
N LYS A 179 9.43 4.30 4.67
CA LYS A 179 9.49 2.83 4.50
C LYS A 179 10.93 2.34 4.37
N GLU A 180 11.77 3.03 3.62
CA GLU A 180 13.19 2.71 3.51
C GLU A 180 13.87 2.75 4.88
N ALA A 181 13.61 3.79 5.66
CA ALA A 181 14.13 3.90 7.03
C ALA A 181 13.65 2.74 7.91
N ASP A 182 12.39 2.34 7.81
CA ASP A 182 11.83 1.22 8.57
C ASP A 182 12.45 -0.13 8.16
N ILE A 183 12.71 -0.34 6.88
CA ILE A 183 13.38 -1.55 6.38
C ILE A 183 14.82 -1.61 6.90
N MET A 184 15.52 -0.49 6.92
CA MET A 184 16.91 -0.40 7.37
C MET A 184 17.08 -0.34 8.88
N SER A 185 16.01 -0.17 9.64
CA SER A 185 16.06 -0.13 11.11
C SER A 185 16.41 -1.51 11.69
N VAL A 186 17.21 -1.50 12.72
CA VAL A 186 17.66 -2.73 13.40
C VAL A 186 16.78 -3.03 14.62
#